data_37dfe3a49bb50c89ec1b7d5be39391cf
#
_entry.id   37dfe3a49bb50c89ec1b7d5be39391cf
#
_cell.length_a   1.000
_cell.length_b   1.000
_cell.length_c   1.000
_cell.angle_alpha   90.00
_cell.angle_beta   90.00
_cell.angle_gamma   90.00
#
_symmetry.space_group_name_H-M   'P 1'
#
loop_
_entity.id
_entity.type
_entity.pdbx_description
1 polymer ?
#
loop_
_entity_poly.entity_id
_entity_poly.type
_entity_poly.pdbx_seq_one_letter_code
_entity_poly.pdbx_strand_id
1 'polypeptide(L)'
;IQRLPPYVFNITGELKMAARRRGEDIIDMSMGNPDGPTPQHIVDKLVEAAQRGDTHGYSVSKGIPRLRKAICDWYRRRYDVDFDAEAEAVVTIGSKEGLAHLMLATLDRGDTVLVPNPSYPIHIYGAIIAGADIRSVRMTPDADFFEELQRAIRECTPKPKMMILGFPSNPTARCVELEFFERVVALAKRHDILVVHDLAYADIVFDGWKAPSIMQVPGARDVAVEFFTLSKSYN
;
A
#
# COMPACT_ATOMS: atom_id res chain seq x y z
N ILE A 1 14.70 -12.08 10.58
CA ILE A 1 14.50 -11.01 11.58
C ILE A 1 15.81 -10.28 11.86
N GLN A 2 16.93 -10.95 12.08
CA GLN A 2 18.24 -10.29 12.33
C GLN A 2 18.74 -9.41 11.18
N ARG A 3 18.19 -9.57 9.96
CA ARG A 3 18.52 -8.75 8.78
C ARG A 3 17.66 -7.48 8.66
N LEU A 4 16.66 -7.30 9.53
CA LEU A 4 15.82 -6.12 9.51
C LEU A 4 16.59 -4.90 10.03
N PRO A 5 16.60 -3.78 9.29
CA PRO A 5 17.16 -2.53 9.83
C PRO A 5 16.31 -2.03 11.00
N PRO A 6 16.88 -1.21 11.89
CA PRO A 6 16.11 -0.58 12.96
C PRO A 6 14.92 0.19 12.39
N TYR A 7 13.77 0.09 13.05
CA TYR A 7 12.56 0.77 12.60
C TYR A 7 12.69 2.27 12.83
N VAL A 8 12.72 3.06 11.77
CA VAL A 8 13.03 4.50 11.81
C VAL A 8 12.14 5.29 12.77
N PHE A 9 10.85 4.94 12.88
CA PHE A 9 9.93 5.61 13.80
C PHE A 9 10.24 5.37 15.28
N ASN A 10 10.87 4.27 15.63
CA ASN A 10 11.36 4.05 17.00
C ASN A 10 12.54 4.99 17.30
N ILE A 11 13.50 5.09 16.37
CA ILE A 11 14.67 5.98 16.51
C ILE A 11 14.22 7.43 16.67
N THR A 12 13.36 7.91 15.78
CA THR A 12 12.84 9.30 15.85
C THR A 12 12.01 9.53 17.11
N GLY A 13 11.23 8.53 17.55
CA GLY A 13 10.49 8.56 18.80
C GLY A 13 11.38 8.72 20.03
N GLU A 14 12.46 7.95 20.11
CA GLU A 14 13.45 8.02 21.21
C GLU A 14 14.14 9.38 21.23
N LEU A 15 14.60 9.89 20.07
CA LEU A 15 15.22 11.21 19.96
C LEU A 15 14.28 12.33 20.42
N LYS A 16 13.02 12.29 19.97
CA LYS A 16 11.98 13.24 20.39
C LYS A 16 11.74 13.21 21.90
N MET A 17 11.59 12.02 22.47
CA MET A 17 11.38 11.88 23.90
C MET A 17 12.59 12.33 24.72
N ALA A 18 13.81 12.08 24.25
CA ALA A 18 15.03 12.56 24.89
C ALA A 18 15.10 14.10 24.88
N ALA A 19 14.78 14.74 23.76
CA ALA A 19 14.75 16.19 23.64
C ALA A 19 13.69 16.82 24.56
N ARG A 20 12.46 16.28 24.57
CA ARG A 20 11.39 16.73 25.49
C ARG A 20 11.78 16.62 26.97
N ARG A 21 12.48 15.56 27.35
CA ARG A 21 12.97 15.39 28.75
C ARG A 21 14.02 16.45 29.13
N ARG A 22 14.73 17.03 28.16
CA ARG A 22 15.64 18.17 28.38
C ARG A 22 14.93 19.53 28.42
N GLY A 23 13.60 19.54 28.25
CA GLY A 23 12.81 20.78 28.23
C GLY A 23 12.79 21.49 26.89
N GLU A 24 13.21 20.83 25.80
CA GLU A 24 13.16 21.40 24.46
C GLU A 24 11.74 21.44 23.93
N ASP A 25 11.34 22.55 23.31
CA ASP A 25 10.07 22.68 22.58
C ASP A 25 10.22 22.02 21.20
N ILE A 26 9.62 20.83 21.04
CA ILE A 26 9.75 20.02 19.83
C ILE A 26 8.46 20.09 19.01
N ILE A 27 8.59 20.59 17.79
CA ILE A 27 7.56 20.47 16.75
C ILE A 27 7.79 19.13 16.02
N ASP A 28 6.83 18.20 16.20
CA ASP A 28 6.92 16.86 15.64
C ASP A 28 6.35 16.80 14.22
N MET A 29 7.21 16.67 13.23
CA MET A 29 6.85 16.49 11.83
C MET A 29 7.29 15.09 11.30
N SER A 30 7.54 14.13 12.18
CA SER A 30 8.12 12.84 11.83
C SER A 30 7.11 11.84 11.27
N MET A 31 5.81 12.05 11.50
CA MET A 31 4.77 11.09 11.10
C MET A 31 3.60 11.80 10.40
N GLY A 32 3.33 11.39 9.17
CA GLY A 32 2.19 11.85 8.40
C GLY A 32 0.89 11.12 8.80
N ASN A 33 0.31 11.50 9.93
CA ASN A 33 -1.02 11.05 10.33
C ASN A 33 -2.06 12.13 10.05
N PRO A 34 -3.33 11.75 9.80
CA PRO A 34 -4.43 12.72 9.86
C PRO A 34 -4.43 13.44 11.22
N ASP A 35 -4.65 14.73 11.21
CA ASP A 35 -4.68 15.60 12.40
C ASP A 35 -6.11 15.99 12.81
N GLY A 36 -7.07 15.78 11.92
CA GLY A 36 -8.49 16.01 12.17
C GLY A 36 -9.20 14.81 12.79
N PRO A 37 -10.35 15.02 13.46
CA PRO A 37 -11.17 13.92 13.95
C PRO A 37 -11.83 13.15 12.81
N THR A 38 -12.17 11.89 13.07
CA THR A 38 -13.03 11.12 12.18
C THR A 38 -14.36 11.86 11.98
N PRO A 39 -14.88 11.99 10.73
CA PRO A 39 -16.16 12.65 10.48
C PRO A 39 -17.30 12.08 11.31
N GLN A 40 -18.13 12.98 11.90
CA GLN A 40 -19.14 12.60 12.87
C GLN A 40 -20.11 11.53 12.38
N HIS A 41 -20.54 11.59 11.11
CA HIS A 41 -21.45 10.59 10.54
C HIS A 41 -20.85 9.17 10.52
N ILE A 42 -19.52 9.01 10.49
CA ILE A 42 -18.83 7.72 10.56
C ILE A 42 -18.83 7.24 12.02
N VAL A 43 -18.54 8.16 12.97
CA VAL A 43 -18.60 7.87 14.40
C VAL A 43 -20.00 7.44 14.80
N ASP A 44 -21.03 8.17 14.37
CA ASP A 44 -22.44 7.85 14.68
C ASP A 44 -22.82 6.46 14.13
N LYS A 45 -22.34 6.11 12.94
CA LYS A 45 -22.60 4.79 12.35
C LYS A 45 -21.87 3.66 13.06
N LEU A 46 -20.67 3.93 13.57
CA LEU A 46 -19.96 2.98 14.42
C LEU A 46 -20.70 2.74 15.72
N VAL A 47 -21.17 3.80 16.39
CA VAL A 47 -21.96 3.70 17.63
C VAL A 47 -23.25 2.93 17.39
N GLU A 48 -24.01 3.25 16.34
CA GLU A 48 -25.20 2.51 15.94
C GLU A 48 -24.91 1.01 15.77
N ALA A 49 -23.86 0.68 15.04
CA ALA A 49 -23.47 -0.71 14.81
C ALA A 49 -23.03 -1.40 16.11
N ALA A 50 -22.26 -0.74 16.97
CA ALA A 50 -21.78 -1.30 18.23
C ALA A 50 -22.89 -1.57 19.25
N GLN A 51 -24.03 -0.86 19.15
CA GLN A 51 -25.19 -1.08 20.01
C GLN A 51 -26.08 -2.24 19.54
N ARG A 52 -25.87 -2.77 18.38
CA ARG A 52 -26.66 -3.84 17.79
C ARG A 52 -26.02 -5.20 18.08
N GLY A 53 -26.69 -6.06 18.83
CA GLY A 53 -26.19 -7.39 19.18
C GLY A 53 -25.98 -8.34 18.00
N ASP A 54 -26.67 -8.12 16.88
CA ASP A 54 -26.51 -8.90 15.65
C ASP A 54 -25.19 -8.61 14.89
N THR A 55 -24.47 -7.57 15.29
CA THR A 55 -23.16 -7.21 14.72
C THR A 55 -21.96 -7.73 15.54
N HIS A 56 -22.18 -8.39 16.66
CA HIS A 56 -21.13 -8.83 17.59
C HIS A 56 -20.57 -10.23 17.29
N GLY A 57 -21.04 -10.87 16.23
CA GLY A 57 -20.60 -12.21 15.85
C GLY A 57 -19.19 -12.27 15.25
N TYR A 58 -18.74 -13.48 14.93
CA TYR A 58 -17.51 -13.70 14.22
C TYR A 58 -17.51 -12.98 12.87
N SER A 59 -16.40 -12.33 12.56
CA SER A 59 -16.22 -11.73 11.23
C SER A 59 -16.04 -12.82 10.17
N VAL A 60 -16.59 -12.57 8.98
CA VAL A 60 -16.34 -13.40 7.80
C VAL A 60 -14.92 -13.14 7.30
N SER A 61 -14.16 -14.20 6.97
CA SER A 61 -12.74 -14.10 6.59
C SER A 61 -12.45 -13.14 5.43
N LYS A 62 -13.38 -13.01 4.49
CA LYS A 62 -13.27 -12.04 3.37
C LYS A 62 -13.78 -10.63 3.72
N GLY A 63 -14.34 -10.43 4.91
CA GLY A 63 -15.14 -9.26 5.26
C GLY A 63 -16.63 -9.40 4.88
N ILE A 64 -17.47 -8.60 5.50
CA ILE A 64 -18.94 -8.67 5.28
C ILE A 64 -19.30 -8.31 3.83
N PRO A 65 -20.28 -8.99 3.20
CA PRO A 65 -20.64 -8.78 1.80
C PRO A 65 -20.98 -7.31 1.47
N ARG A 66 -21.68 -6.64 2.41
CA ARG A 66 -22.05 -5.22 2.23
C ARG A 66 -20.83 -4.30 2.10
N LEU A 67 -19.76 -4.56 2.88
CA LEU A 67 -18.52 -3.76 2.79
C LEU A 67 -17.78 -4.05 1.47
N ARG A 68 -17.68 -5.33 1.09
CA ARG A 68 -17.04 -5.71 -0.20
C ARG A 68 -17.77 -5.07 -1.39
N LYS A 69 -19.11 -5.11 -1.37
CA LYS A 69 -19.91 -4.39 -2.37
C LYS A 69 -19.65 -2.89 -2.37
N ALA A 70 -19.58 -2.25 -1.20
CA ALA A 70 -19.30 -0.82 -1.10
C ALA A 70 -17.91 -0.45 -1.66
N ILE A 71 -16.90 -1.30 -1.47
CA ILE A 71 -15.57 -1.15 -2.08
C ILE A 71 -15.68 -1.20 -3.60
N CYS A 72 -16.35 -2.20 -4.17
CA CYS A 72 -16.53 -2.32 -5.62
C CYS A 72 -17.32 -1.12 -6.20
N ASP A 73 -18.38 -0.69 -5.53
CA ASP A 73 -19.16 0.50 -5.91
C ASP A 73 -18.31 1.79 -5.86
N TRP A 74 -17.35 1.88 -4.93
CA TRP A 74 -16.41 2.99 -4.84
C TRP A 74 -15.44 2.99 -6.04
N TYR A 75 -14.87 1.84 -6.40
CA TYR A 75 -13.99 1.71 -7.58
C TYR A 75 -14.72 2.05 -8.87
N ARG A 76 -15.98 1.58 -9.01
CA ARG A 76 -16.80 1.91 -10.17
C ARG A 76 -17.03 3.43 -10.31
N ARG A 77 -17.44 4.09 -9.21
CA ARG A 77 -17.69 5.55 -9.24
C ARG A 77 -16.44 6.38 -9.46
N ARG A 78 -15.31 5.94 -8.92
CA ARG A 78 -14.09 6.74 -8.91
C ARG A 78 -13.22 6.51 -10.13
N TYR A 79 -13.12 5.29 -10.58
CA TYR A 79 -12.16 4.83 -11.59
C TYR A 79 -12.82 4.18 -12.81
N ASP A 80 -14.13 4.04 -12.83
CA ASP A 80 -14.86 3.28 -13.86
C ASP A 80 -14.39 1.81 -13.98
N VAL A 81 -14.01 1.23 -12.82
CA VAL A 81 -13.57 -0.16 -12.72
C VAL A 81 -14.63 -0.98 -12.01
N ASP A 82 -15.09 -2.03 -12.68
CA ASP A 82 -16.15 -2.90 -12.20
C ASP A 82 -15.57 -4.23 -11.67
N PHE A 83 -15.70 -4.46 -10.35
CA PHE A 83 -15.24 -5.66 -9.68
C PHE A 83 -16.38 -6.55 -9.23
N ASP A 84 -16.16 -7.88 -9.23
CA ASP A 84 -17.02 -8.84 -8.55
C ASP A 84 -16.72 -8.84 -7.04
N ALA A 85 -17.70 -8.39 -6.24
CA ALA A 85 -17.56 -8.33 -4.79
C ALA A 85 -17.35 -9.71 -4.13
N GLU A 86 -17.73 -10.82 -4.77
CA GLU A 86 -17.55 -12.17 -4.23
C GLU A 86 -16.17 -12.77 -4.57
N ALA A 87 -15.60 -12.41 -5.72
CA ALA A 87 -14.35 -12.99 -6.22
C ALA A 87 -13.15 -12.05 -6.14
N GLU A 88 -13.34 -10.70 -6.24
CA GLU A 88 -12.26 -9.75 -6.44
C GLU A 88 -12.09 -8.74 -5.29
N ALA A 89 -12.84 -8.88 -4.19
CA ALA A 89 -12.73 -7.98 -3.04
C ALA A 89 -12.54 -8.74 -1.72
N VAL A 90 -11.51 -8.37 -0.97
CA VAL A 90 -11.20 -8.88 0.38
C VAL A 90 -10.95 -7.71 1.32
N VAL A 91 -11.53 -7.77 2.51
CA VAL A 91 -11.32 -6.79 3.57
C VAL A 91 -10.23 -7.30 4.53
N THR A 92 -9.28 -6.42 4.84
CA THR A 92 -8.22 -6.69 5.81
C THR A 92 -8.27 -5.69 6.96
N ILE A 93 -7.63 -5.99 8.08
CA ILE A 93 -7.54 -5.08 9.23
C ILE A 93 -6.40 -4.07 8.98
N GLY A 94 -6.68 -3.14 8.04
CA GLY A 94 -5.73 -2.18 7.50
C GLY A 94 -4.89 -2.74 6.35
N SER A 95 -4.46 -1.85 5.44
CA SER A 95 -3.66 -2.22 4.27
C SER A 95 -2.30 -2.81 4.63
N LYS A 96 -1.69 -2.37 5.73
CA LYS A 96 -0.39 -2.92 6.19
C LYS A 96 -0.50 -4.40 6.54
N GLU A 97 -1.55 -4.82 7.21
CA GLU A 97 -1.83 -6.23 7.53
C GLU A 97 -2.06 -7.02 6.25
N GLY A 98 -2.90 -6.50 5.36
CA GLY A 98 -3.17 -7.14 4.08
C GLY A 98 -1.91 -7.31 3.23
N LEU A 99 -1.06 -6.28 3.13
CA LEU A 99 0.23 -6.36 2.44
C LEU A 99 1.13 -7.45 3.04
N ALA A 100 1.26 -7.48 4.37
CA ALA A 100 2.10 -8.49 5.04
C ALA A 100 1.57 -9.90 4.81
N HIS A 101 0.27 -10.13 4.90
CA HIS A 101 -0.33 -11.45 4.67
C HIS A 101 -0.30 -11.87 3.20
N LEU A 102 -0.47 -10.94 2.26
CA LEU A 102 -0.29 -11.26 0.84
C LEU A 102 1.14 -11.78 0.58
N MET A 103 2.14 -11.09 1.13
CA MET A 103 3.54 -11.52 0.99
C MET A 103 3.78 -12.90 1.61
N LEU A 104 3.26 -13.15 2.83
CA LEU A 104 3.35 -14.46 3.47
C LEU A 104 2.65 -15.56 2.69
N ALA A 105 1.55 -15.25 2.00
CA ALA A 105 0.79 -16.22 1.22
C ALA A 105 1.40 -16.52 -0.16
N THR A 106 2.18 -15.61 -0.70
CA THR A 106 2.64 -15.67 -2.11
C THR A 106 4.15 -15.80 -2.27
N LEU A 107 4.94 -15.46 -1.25
CA LEU A 107 6.40 -15.49 -1.31
C LEU A 107 6.97 -16.62 -0.46
N ASP A 108 8.13 -17.11 -0.87
CA ASP A 108 8.92 -18.11 -0.16
C ASP A 108 10.40 -17.70 -0.12
N ARG A 109 11.20 -18.48 0.59
CA ARG A 109 12.65 -18.29 0.66
C ARG A 109 13.28 -18.38 -0.73
N GLY A 110 14.08 -17.36 -1.04
CA GLY A 110 14.77 -17.22 -2.31
C GLY A 110 13.96 -16.52 -3.40
N ASP A 111 12.67 -16.25 -3.19
CA ASP A 111 11.93 -15.33 -4.07
C ASP A 111 12.53 -13.93 -4.01
N THR A 112 12.50 -13.21 -5.12
CA THR A 112 12.97 -11.82 -5.18
C THR A 112 11.80 -10.87 -5.39
N VAL A 113 11.79 -9.78 -4.61
CA VAL A 113 10.79 -8.71 -4.68
C VAL A 113 11.46 -7.40 -5.11
N LEU A 114 10.94 -6.77 -6.15
CA LEU A 114 11.35 -5.44 -6.60
C LEU A 114 10.64 -4.38 -5.76
N VAL A 115 11.40 -3.48 -5.15
CA VAL A 115 10.86 -2.39 -4.34
C VAL A 115 11.55 -1.08 -4.71
N PRO A 116 10.80 0.00 -5.03
CA PRO A 116 11.38 1.32 -5.22
C PRO A 116 12.17 1.77 -3.98
N ASN A 117 13.23 2.52 -4.20
CA ASN A 117 14.01 3.12 -3.12
C ASN A 117 14.13 4.63 -3.36
N PRO A 118 13.59 5.46 -2.43
CA PRO A 118 12.97 5.13 -1.15
C PRO A 118 11.56 4.53 -1.26
N SER A 119 11.11 3.82 -0.21
CA SER A 119 9.79 3.20 -0.12
C SER A 119 9.27 3.13 1.31
N TYR A 120 7.97 2.87 1.46
CA TYR A 120 7.37 2.67 2.79
C TYR A 120 7.88 1.37 3.43
N PRO A 121 8.22 1.37 4.73
CA PRO A 121 8.92 0.23 5.36
C PRO A 121 8.25 -1.12 5.20
N ILE A 122 6.91 -1.22 5.20
CA ILE A 122 6.23 -2.51 5.08
C ILE A 122 6.49 -3.19 3.75
N HIS A 123 6.75 -2.43 2.68
CA HIS A 123 7.08 -2.98 1.37
C HIS A 123 8.38 -3.82 1.41
N ILE A 124 9.30 -3.44 2.30
CA ILE A 124 10.56 -4.14 2.52
C ILE A 124 10.42 -5.19 3.61
N TYR A 125 9.88 -4.79 4.77
CA TYR A 125 9.82 -5.67 5.95
C TYR A 125 8.89 -6.85 5.74
N GLY A 126 7.73 -6.66 5.09
CA GLY A 126 6.80 -7.75 4.79
C GLY A 126 7.44 -8.84 3.94
N ALA A 127 8.16 -8.46 2.88
CA ALA A 127 8.86 -9.40 2.03
C ALA A 127 10.00 -10.14 2.76
N ILE A 128 10.80 -9.44 3.60
CA ILE A 128 11.86 -10.06 4.40
C ILE A 128 11.26 -11.04 5.43
N ILE A 129 10.14 -10.69 6.07
CA ILE A 129 9.44 -11.58 7.02
C ILE A 129 8.94 -12.82 6.31
N ALA A 130 8.44 -12.70 5.08
CA ALA A 130 8.05 -13.83 4.25
C ALA A 130 9.23 -14.70 3.77
N GLY A 131 10.48 -14.24 3.98
CA GLY A 131 11.69 -14.97 3.62
C GLY A 131 12.29 -14.58 2.27
N ALA A 132 11.67 -13.67 1.55
CA ALA A 132 12.14 -13.21 0.24
C ALA A 132 13.32 -12.24 0.34
N ASP A 133 14.04 -12.10 -0.76
CA ASP A 133 15.10 -11.12 -0.94
C ASP A 133 14.58 -9.85 -1.63
N ILE A 134 15.10 -8.70 -1.20
CA ILE A 134 14.73 -7.40 -1.77
C ILE A 134 15.75 -6.97 -2.83
N ARG A 135 15.25 -6.64 -4.01
CA ARG A 135 16.01 -5.89 -5.02
C ARG A 135 15.47 -4.47 -5.07
N SER A 136 16.25 -3.53 -4.55
CA SER A 136 15.92 -2.10 -4.64
C SER A 136 16.01 -1.60 -6.08
N VAL A 137 14.99 -0.85 -6.50
CA VAL A 137 14.95 -0.13 -7.78
C VAL A 137 15.05 1.35 -7.49
N ARG A 138 16.08 2.00 -7.99
CA ARG A 138 16.32 3.42 -7.74
C ARG A 138 15.18 4.27 -8.30
N MET A 139 14.61 5.14 -7.45
CA MET A 139 13.49 6.01 -7.79
C MET A 139 13.72 7.42 -7.25
N THR A 140 14.80 8.03 -7.72
CA THR A 140 15.22 9.39 -7.40
C THR A 140 14.97 10.32 -8.60
N PRO A 141 14.91 11.66 -8.43
CA PRO A 141 14.64 12.59 -9.53
C PRO A 141 15.66 12.53 -10.68
N ASP A 142 16.89 12.10 -10.40
CA ASP A 142 18.00 11.99 -11.33
C ASP A 142 18.10 10.62 -12.04
N ALA A 143 17.16 9.71 -11.79
CA ALA A 143 17.14 8.37 -12.38
C ALA A 143 15.89 8.12 -13.23
N ASP A 144 16.06 7.49 -14.39
CA ASP A 144 14.92 6.91 -15.11
C ASP A 144 14.51 5.61 -14.41
N PHE A 145 13.36 5.65 -13.77
CA PHE A 145 12.82 4.51 -13.01
C PHE A 145 12.65 3.26 -13.89
N PHE A 146 12.23 3.41 -15.14
CA PHE A 146 11.97 2.26 -16.00
C PHE A 146 13.27 1.63 -16.54
N GLU A 147 14.30 2.41 -16.77
CA GLU A 147 15.63 1.89 -17.08
C GLU A 147 16.20 1.09 -15.90
N GLU A 148 16.10 1.66 -14.68
CA GLU A 148 16.50 0.99 -13.43
C GLU A 148 15.69 -0.30 -13.19
N LEU A 149 14.38 -0.26 -13.41
CA LEU A 149 13.49 -1.41 -13.26
C LEU A 149 13.86 -2.52 -14.24
N GLN A 150 14.03 -2.19 -15.51
CA GLN A 150 14.42 -3.18 -16.53
C GLN A 150 15.81 -3.76 -16.26
N ARG A 151 16.76 -2.94 -15.78
CA ARG A 151 18.08 -3.41 -15.36
C ARG A 151 17.94 -4.39 -14.19
N ALA A 152 17.19 -4.02 -13.16
CA ALA A 152 16.96 -4.89 -12.00
C ALA A 152 16.33 -6.24 -12.41
N ILE A 153 15.34 -6.24 -13.31
CA ILE A 153 14.73 -7.47 -13.83
C ILE A 153 15.75 -8.35 -14.57
N ARG A 154 16.61 -7.75 -15.42
CA ARG A 154 17.62 -8.52 -16.16
C ARG A 154 18.70 -9.11 -15.28
N GLU A 155 19.13 -8.36 -14.25
CA GLU A 155 20.24 -8.74 -13.37
C GLU A 155 19.84 -9.66 -12.22
N CYS A 156 18.53 -9.79 -11.92
CA CYS A 156 18.06 -10.64 -10.84
C CYS A 156 18.14 -12.13 -11.17
N THR A 157 18.73 -12.88 -10.24
CA THR A 157 18.71 -14.35 -10.23
C THR A 157 18.43 -14.80 -8.80
N PRO A 158 17.30 -15.51 -8.56
CA PRO A 158 16.24 -15.84 -9.51
C PRO A 158 15.47 -14.61 -10.04
N LYS A 159 14.66 -14.83 -11.07
CA LYS A 159 13.79 -13.77 -11.61
C LYS A 159 12.87 -13.21 -10.53
N PRO A 160 12.58 -11.88 -10.54
CA PRO A 160 11.67 -11.30 -9.58
C PRO A 160 10.27 -11.89 -9.72
N LYS A 161 9.65 -12.22 -8.60
CA LYS A 161 8.29 -12.76 -8.54
C LYS A 161 7.24 -11.69 -8.28
N MET A 162 7.63 -10.64 -7.56
CA MET A 162 6.72 -9.56 -7.15
C MET A 162 7.39 -8.20 -7.31
N MET A 163 6.58 -7.19 -7.59
CA MET A 163 6.95 -5.77 -7.55
C MET A 163 5.95 -5.02 -6.69
N ILE A 164 6.43 -4.24 -5.72
CA ILE A 164 5.56 -3.46 -4.84
C ILE A 164 5.75 -1.98 -5.14
N LEU A 165 4.66 -1.29 -5.42
CA LEU A 165 4.61 0.13 -5.75
C LEU A 165 3.64 0.84 -4.81
N GLY A 166 3.88 2.11 -4.48
CA GLY A 166 2.95 2.95 -3.72
C GLY A 166 2.90 4.35 -4.29
N PHE A 167 1.74 4.76 -4.82
CA PHE A 167 1.51 6.09 -5.37
C PHE A 167 0.10 6.59 -5.07
N PRO A 168 -0.04 7.86 -4.59
CA PRO A 168 1.02 8.80 -4.20
C PRO A 168 1.96 8.20 -3.15
N SER A 169 3.26 8.50 -3.27
CA SER A 169 4.32 7.75 -2.59
C SER A 169 4.59 8.26 -1.16
N ASN A 170 4.75 7.34 -0.24
CA ASN A 170 5.41 7.55 1.04
C ASN A 170 6.85 6.97 0.96
N PRO A 171 7.95 7.76 1.14
CA PRO A 171 7.97 9.08 1.78
C PRO A 171 8.07 10.28 0.84
N THR A 172 8.09 10.11 -0.49
CA THR A 172 8.51 11.16 -1.43
C THR A 172 7.38 12.06 -1.92
N ALA A 173 6.12 11.74 -1.62
CA ALA A 173 4.92 12.37 -2.17
C ALA A 173 4.85 12.35 -3.71
N ARG A 174 5.69 11.53 -4.37
CA ARG A 174 5.68 11.41 -5.83
C ARG A 174 4.34 10.87 -6.30
N CYS A 175 3.77 11.55 -7.28
CA CYS A 175 2.57 11.14 -8.01
C CYS A 175 2.96 10.64 -9.40
N VAL A 176 2.10 9.81 -9.98
CA VAL A 176 2.27 9.27 -11.33
C VAL A 176 0.95 9.36 -12.09
N GLU A 177 1.04 9.43 -13.42
CA GLU A 177 -0.12 9.38 -14.29
C GLU A 177 -0.43 7.93 -14.71
N LEU A 178 -1.57 7.72 -15.38
CA LEU A 178 -2.03 6.38 -15.75
C LEU A 178 -1.04 5.66 -16.67
N GLU A 179 -0.36 6.38 -17.55
CA GLU A 179 0.65 5.86 -18.47
C GLU A 179 1.83 5.18 -17.75
N PHE A 180 2.13 5.60 -16.54
CA PHE A 180 3.12 4.91 -15.71
C PHE A 180 2.67 3.48 -15.42
N PHE A 181 1.41 3.29 -15.03
CA PHE A 181 0.87 1.96 -14.75
C PHE A 181 0.68 1.13 -16.02
N GLU A 182 0.39 1.72 -17.16
CA GLU A 182 0.37 1.01 -18.44
C GLU A 182 1.74 0.36 -18.74
N ARG A 183 2.82 1.12 -18.56
CA ARG A 183 4.19 0.61 -18.71
C ARG A 183 4.51 -0.48 -17.67
N VAL A 184 4.08 -0.31 -16.44
CA VAL A 184 4.27 -1.30 -15.36
C VAL A 184 3.55 -2.60 -15.69
N VAL A 185 2.27 -2.56 -16.05
CA VAL A 185 1.47 -3.74 -16.41
C VAL A 185 2.06 -4.47 -17.62
N ALA A 186 2.50 -3.73 -18.63
CA ALA A 186 3.15 -4.33 -19.80
C ALA A 186 4.46 -5.08 -19.44
N LEU A 187 5.26 -4.52 -18.53
CA LEU A 187 6.47 -5.19 -18.03
C LEU A 187 6.12 -6.40 -17.16
N ALA A 188 5.15 -6.26 -16.28
CA ALA A 188 4.70 -7.32 -15.39
C ALA A 188 4.21 -8.56 -16.18
N LYS A 189 3.39 -8.35 -17.19
CA LYS A 189 2.92 -9.42 -18.10
C LYS A 189 4.08 -10.09 -18.85
N ARG A 190 5.04 -9.29 -19.36
CA ARG A 190 6.18 -9.83 -20.11
C ARG A 190 7.08 -10.72 -19.26
N HIS A 191 7.21 -10.42 -17.99
CA HIS A 191 8.16 -11.08 -17.08
C HIS A 191 7.52 -11.97 -16.02
N ASP A 192 6.19 -12.13 -16.05
CA ASP A 192 5.42 -12.91 -15.07
C ASP A 192 5.65 -12.43 -13.63
N ILE A 193 5.51 -11.12 -13.42
CA ILE A 193 5.72 -10.46 -12.13
C ILE A 193 4.36 -10.04 -11.56
N LEU A 194 4.05 -10.45 -10.33
CA LEU A 194 2.89 -9.93 -9.60
C LEU A 194 3.15 -8.48 -9.15
N VAL A 195 2.30 -7.55 -9.55
CA VAL A 195 2.36 -6.16 -9.10
C VAL A 195 1.45 -5.97 -7.89
N VAL A 196 1.98 -5.38 -6.83
CA VAL A 196 1.22 -4.95 -5.66
C VAL A 196 1.25 -3.43 -5.61
N HIS A 197 0.09 -2.80 -5.74
CA HIS A 197 -0.04 -1.34 -5.67
C HIS A 197 -0.66 -0.92 -4.34
N ASP A 198 0.09 -0.16 -3.53
CA ASP A 198 -0.37 0.47 -2.29
C ASP A 198 -0.92 1.87 -2.60
N LEU A 199 -2.25 1.97 -2.67
CA LEU A 199 -3.01 3.19 -3.00
C LEU A 199 -3.52 3.89 -1.72
N ALA A 200 -2.73 3.89 -0.65
CA ALA A 200 -3.15 4.44 0.64
C ALA A 200 -3.48 5.94 0.62
N TYR A 201 -2.91 6.69 -0.31
CA TYR A 201 -3.06 8.14 -0.41
C TYR A 201 -3.94 8.59 -1.59
N ALA A 202 -4.84 7.72 -2.07
CA ALA A 202 -5.73 8.01 -3.20
C ALA A 202 -6.50 9.33 -3.08
N ASP A 203 -6.91 9.67 -1.86
CA ASP A 203 -7.75 10.84 -1.57
C ASP A 203 -6.96 12.03 -0.99
N ILE A 204 -5.66 11.86 -0.71
CA ILE A 204 -4.80 12.93 -0.20
C ILE A 204 -4.05 13.58 -1.36
N VAL A 205 -4.80 14.27 -2.19
CA VAL A 205 -4.33 14.93 -3.41
C VAL A 205 -4.96 16.31 -3.51
N PHE A 206 -4.40 17.21 -4.32
CA PHE A 206 -4.75 18.62 -4.38
C PHE A 206 -5.11 19.06 -5.80
N ASP A 207 -5.66 20.26 -5.94
CA ASP A 207 -5.91 20.97 -7.20
C ASP A 207 -6.81 20.21 -8.19
N GLY A 208 -7.70 19.34 -7.67
CA GLY A 208 -8.62 18.58 -8.50
C GLY A 208 -7.98 17.38 -9.23
N TRP A 209 -6.68 17.16 -9.07
CA TRP A 209 -6.03 15.96 -9.60
C TRP A 209 -6.56 14.71 -8.89
N LYS A 210 -6.61 13.60 -9.61
CA LYS A 210 -7.05 12.31 -9.07
C LYS A 210 -5.92 11.29 -9.24
N ALA A 211 -5.49 10.68 -8.14
CA ALA A 211 -4.54 9.59 -8.20
C ALA A 211 -5.12 8.43 -9.02
N PRO A 212 -4.44 7.96 -10.07
CA PRO A 212 -4.91 6.83 -10.86
C PRO A 212 -4.80 5.52 -10.08
N SER A 213 -5.72 4.60 -10.36
CA SER A 213 -5.63 3.21 -9.94
C SER A 213 -4.96 2.38 -11.03
N ILE A 214 -4.06 1.46 -10.65
CA ILE A 214 -3.49 0.50 -11.60
C ILE A 214 -4.58 -0.35 -12.26
N MET A 215 -5.71 -0.54 -11.57
CA MET A 215 -6.84 -1.33 -12.05
C MET A 215 -7.59 -0.70 -13.23
N GLN A 216 -7.32 0.58 -13.54
CA GLN A 216 -7.84 1.23 -14.76
C GLN A 216 -7.13 0.73 -16.03
N VAL A 217 -5.94 0.15 -15.89
CA VAL A 217 -5.16 -0.34 -17.04
C VAL A 217 -5.76 -1.66 -17.55
N PRO A 218 -6.06 -1.78 -18.84
CA PRO A 218 -6.54 -3.03 -19.42
C PRO A 218 -5.59 -4.21 -19.15
N GLY A 219 -6.13 -5.27 -18.56
CA GLY A 219 -5.38 -6.48 -18.22
C GLY A 219 -4.52 -6.36 -16.94
N ALA A 220 -4.66 -5.29 -16.16
CA ALA A 220 -4.02 -5.21 -14.84
C ALA A 220 -4.51 -6.31 -13.89
N ARG A 221 -5.79 -6.72 -13.99
CA ARG A 221 -6.38 -7.80 -13.18
C ARG A 221 -5.65 -9.13 -13.27
N ASP A 222 -4.97 -9.38 -14.39
CA ASP A 222 -4.25 -10.65 -14.61
C ASP A 222 -2.95 -10.71 -13.80
N VAL A 223 -2.38 -9.55 -13.46
CA VAL A 223 -1.02 -9.42 -12.90
C VAL A 223 -0.91 -8.50 -11.70
N ALA A 224 -1.99 -7.90 -11.23
CA ALA A 224 -1.92 -6.90 -10.15
C ALA A 224 -2.95 -7.12 -9.04
N VAL A 225 -2.56 -6.71 -7.83
CA VAL A 225 -3.43 -6.54 -6.65
C VAL A 225 -3.26 -5.11 -6.16
N GLU A 226 -4.36 -4.45 -5.79
CA GLU A 226 -4.33 -3.10 -5.25
C GLU A 226 -4.86 -3.05 -3.82
N PHE A 227 -4.17 -2.33 -2.94
CA PHE A 227 -4.56 -2.06 -1.57
C PHE A 227 -5.04 -0.61 -1.43
N PHE A 228 -6.28 -0.44 -1.02
CA PHE A 228 -6.85 0.84 -0.64
C PHE A 228 -7.15 0.84 0.87
N THR A 229 -7.06 2.00 1.51
CA THR A 229 -7.38 2.14 2.93
C THR A 229 -8.07 3.46 3.24
N LEU A 230 -8.95 3.45 4.22
CA LEU A 230 -9.61 4.66 4.75
C LEU A 230 -8.77 5.37 5.82
N SER A 231 -7.65 4.77 6.27
CA SER A 231 -6.82 5.27 7.37
C SER A 231 -6.22 6.66 7.16
N LYS A 232 -6.10 7.12 5.90
CA LYS A 232 -5.52 8.43 5.59
C LYS A 232 -6.59 9.49 5.28
N SER A 233 -7.75 9.06 4.79
CA SER A 233 -8.85 9.96 4.44
C SER A 233 -9.80 10.24 5.62
N TYR A 234 -9.93 9.30 6.56
CA TYR A 234 -10.97 9.36 7.59
C TYR A 234 -10.46 9.11 9.01
N ASN A 235 -9.16 8.85 9.20
CA ASN A 235 -8.48 8.59 10.49
C ASN A 235 -8.89 7.29 11.18
#